data_f8331a0fbad2f8d2d695f4b81dc644ac
#
_entry.id   f8331a0fbad2f8d2d695f4b81dc644ac
#
_cell.length_a   1.000
_cell.length_b   1.000
_cell.length_c   1.000
_cell.angle_alpha   90.00
_cell.angle_beta   90.00
_cell.angle_gamma   90.00
#
_symmetry.space_group_name_H-M   'P 1'
#
loop_
_entity.id
_entity.type
_entity.pdbx_description
1 polymer ?
#
loop_
_entity_poly.entity_id
_entity_poly.type
_entity_poly.pdbx_seq_one_letter_code
_entity_poly.pdbx_strand_id
1 'polypeptide(L)'
;MAKLGTLEWVEKKHGKLGLRDKLALVAQGVRARAATKERLKDNVKFRHTEVDDILPPDSAVAREAMAMCQEASAPYLFHHCLRAYYWARLLDDGSKSFDDEAVFVAIMLHDMGLTDGHRLNGGKQQCFTIVGARMAQELARKHEWTERRAGMAANAITLHLNVIVDPHHGREAELVRAGSGADVAGL
;
A
#
# COMPACT_ATOMS: atom_id res chain seq x y z
N MET A 1 -10.12 12.06 -16.06
CA MET A 1 -10.81 11.85 -14.77
C MET A 1 -9.89 11.06 -13.86
N ALA A 2 -9.65 11.52 -12.63
CA ALA A 2 -8.87 10.77 -11.65
C ALA A 2 -9.48 9.38 -11.41
N LYS A 3 -8.66 8.33 -11.45
CA LYS A 3 -9.13 6.96 -11.24
C LYS A 3 -9.34 6.70 -9.75
N LEU A 4 -10.36 5.92 -9.40
CA LEU A 4 -10.73 5.56 -8.05
C LEU A 4 -9.52 5.04 -7.24
N GLY A 5 -9.30 5.60 -6.06
CA GLY A 5 -8.25 5.21 -5.13
C GLY A 5 -6.87 5.82 -5.42
N THR A 6 -6.64 6.48 -6.57
CA THR A 6 -5.38 7.19 -6.80
C THR A 6 -5.24 8.41 -5.89
N LEU A 7 -4.00 8.86 -5.64
CA LEU A 7 -3.74 10.05 -4.82
C LEU A 7 -4.57 11.25 -5.31
N GLU A 8 -4.57 11.53 -6.61
CA GLU A 8 -5.38 12.62 -7.20
C GLU A 8 -6.89 12.46 -6.89
N TRP A 9 -7.42 11.24 -6.97
CA TRP A 9 -8.82 10.98 -6.66
C TRP A 9 -9.11 11.19 -5.17
N VAL A 10 -8.26 10.67 -4.29
CA VAL A 10 -8.43 10.76 -2.83
C VAL A 10 -8.33 12.22 -2.38
N GLU A 11 -7.40 13.00 -2.91
CA GLU A 11 -7.28 14.44 -2.63
C GLU A 11 -8.53 15.21 -3.09
N LYS A 12 -9.02 14.94 -4.29
CA LYS A 12 -10.20 15.61 -4.86
C LYS A 12 -11.50 15.24 -4.14
N LYS A 13 -11.65 14.00 -3.71
CA LYS A 13 -12.87 13.46 -3.11
C LYS A 13 -12.81 13.36 -1.58
N HIS A 14 -11.66 13.62 -0.99
CA HIS A 14 -11.41 13.42 0.46
C HIS A 14 -11.80 12.01 0.94
N GLY A 15 -11.62 11.00 0.08
CA GLY A 15 -11.99 9.61 0.34
C GLY A 15 -13.50 9.33 0.30
N LYS A 16 -14.34 10.30 -0.05
CA LYS A 16 -15.82 10.10 -0.10
C LYS A 16 -16.23 9.39 -1.38
N LEU A 17 -16.82 8.20 -1.20
CA LEU A 17 -17.32 7.37 -2.31
C LEU A 17 -18.69 7.87 -2.78
N GLY A 18 -18.77 8.30 -4.03
CA GLY A 18 -20.04 8.52 -4.72
C GLY A 18 -20.72 7.20 -5.14
N LEU A 19 -21.93 7.26 -5.65
CA LEU A 19 -22.65 6.06 -6.10
C LEU A 19 -21.89 5.30 -7.20
N ARG A 20 -21.28 6.02 -8.15
CA ARG A 20 -20.47 5.42 -9.22
C ARG A 20 -19.23 4.71 -8.67
N ASP A 21 -18.60 5.30 -7.67
CA ASP A 21 -17.41 4.72 -7.03
C ASP A 21 -17.77 3.42 -6.28
N LYS A 22 -18.91 3.41 -5.58
CA LYS A 22 -19.45 2.21 -4.91
C LYS A 22 -19.75 1.09 -5.90
N LEU A 23 -20.40 1.42 -7.02
CA LEU A 23 -20.68 0.43 -8.07
C LEU A 23 -19.39 -0.11 -8.70
N ALA A 24 -18.38 0.75 -8.90
CA ALA A 24 -17.07 0.33 -9.40
C ALA A 24 -16.38 -0.63 -8.43
N LEU A 25 -16.42 -0.38 -7.11
CA LEU A 25 -15.86 -1.30 -6.10
C LEU A 25 -16.59 -2.64 -6.06
N VAL A 26 -17.92 -2.65 -6.17
CA VAL A 26 -18.69 -3.91 -6.27
C VAL A 26 -18.27 -4.69 -7.52
N ALA A 27 -18.19 -4.03 -8.66
CA ALA A 27 -17.73 -4.66 -9.90
C ALA A 27 -16.29 -5.21 -9.79
N GLN A 28 -15.39 -4.49 -9.12
CA GLN A 28 -14.04 -4.98 -8.82
C GLN A 28 -14.08 -6.23 -7.92
N GLY A 29 -14.92 -6.23 -6.89
CA GLY A 29 -15.11 -7.38 -5.99
C GLY A 29 -15.58 -8.64 -6.73
N VAL A 30 -16.54 -8.49 -7.65
CA VAL A 30 -17.02 -9.61 -8.49
C VAL A 30 -15.89 -10.13 -9.38
N ARG A 31 -15.14 -9.22 -10.04
CA ARG A 31 -13.99 -9.60 -10.88
C ARG A 31 -12.88 -10.28 -10.09
N ALA A 32 -12.55 -9.77 -8.90
CA ALA A 32 -11.55 -10.37 -8.02
C ALA A 32 -11.92 -11.81 -7.64
N ARG A 33 -13.17 -12.05 -7.24
CA ARG A 33 -13.67 -13.40 -6.92
C ARG A 33 -13.60 -14.35 -8.13
N ALA A 34 -13.96 -13.89 -9.31
CA ALA A 34 -13.87 -14.67 -10.52
C ALA A 34 -12.41 -15.04 -10.84
N ALA A 35 -11.50 -14.06 -10.77
CA ALA A 35 -10.07 -14.27 -11.01
C ALA A 35 -9.43 -15.22 -9.97
N THR A 36 -9.78 -15.09 -8.70
CA THR A 36 -9.29 -15.99 -7.64
C THR A 36 -9.76 -17.44 -7.89
N LYS A 37 -11.03 -17.61 -8.28
CA LYS A 37 -11.56 -18.94 -8.61
C LYS A 37 -10.86 -19.59 -9.80
N GLU A 38 -10.43 -18.78 -10.76
CA GLU A 38 -9.69 -19.25 -11.94
C GLU A 38 -8.24 -19.60 -11.58
N ARG A 39 -7.56 -18.74 -10.82
CA ARG A 39 -6.20 -18.99 -10.30
C ARG A 39 -6.10 -20.25 -9.44
N LEU A 40 -7.10 -20.53 -8.61
CA LEU A 40 -7.15 -21.76 -7.81
C LEU A 40 -7.25 -23.03 -8.66
N LYS A 41 -7.74 -22.92 -9.91
CA LYS A 41 -7.78 -24.06 -10.86
C LYS A 41 -6.44 -24.26 -11.56
N ASP A 42 -5.65 -23.21 -11.74
CA ASP A 42 -4.46 -23.22 -12.59
C ASP A 42 -3.17 -23.61 -11.86
N ASN A 43 -3.23 -24.12 -10.62
CA ASN A 43 -2.04 -24.47 -9.82
C ASN A 43 -0.95 -23.38 -9.92
N VAL A 44 -1.28 -22.15 -9.53
CA VAL A 44 -0.33 -21.03 -9.56
C VAL A 44 0.94 -21.43 -8.80
N LYS A 45 2.04 -21.50 -9.52
CA LYS A 45 3.36 -21.70 -8.91
C LYS A 45 3.75 -20.42 -8.20
N PHE A 46 3.60 -20.37 -6.89
CA PHE A 46 4.23 -19.33 -6.10
C PHE A 46 5.75 -19.51 -6.17
N ARG A 47 6.47 -18.40 -6.24
CA ARG A 47 7.91 -18.45 -6.03
C ARG A 47 8.14 -18.94 -4.61
N HIS A 48 8.88 -20.03 -4.46
CA HIS A 48 9.27 -20.51 -3.13
C HIS A 48 10.28 -19.54 -2.55
N THR A 49 9.85 -18.69 -1.63
CA THR A 49 10.70 -17.75 -0.89
C THR A 49 10.54 -18.08 0.58
N GLU A 50 11.64 -18.39 1.24
CA GLU A 50 11.64 -18.56 2.68
C GLU A 50 11.55 -17.18 3.36
N VAL A 51 10.83 -17.09 4.47
CA VAL A 51 10.67 -15.83 5.19
C VAL A 51 12.02 -15.28 5.66
N ASP A 52 12.94 -16.18 6.04
CA ASP A 52 14.27 -15.83 6.52
C ASP A 52 15.17 -15.22 5.43
N ASP A 53 14.83 -15.42 4.16
CA ASP A 53 15.53 -14.83 3.00
C ASP A 53 15.02 -13.41 2.68
N ILE A 54 13.94 -12.97 3.30
CA ILE A 54 13.38 -11.65 3.09
C ILE A 54 14.03 -10.66 4.04
N LEU A 55 14.98 -9.90 3.50
CA LEU A 55 15.63 -8.82 4.24
C LEU A 55 14.95 -7.49 3.89
N PRO A 56 14.43 -6.75 4.89
CA PRO A 56 13.98 -5.38 4.65
C PRO A 56 15.12 -4.51 4.13
N PRO A 57 14.84 -3.52 3.26
CA PRO A 57 15.86 -2.59 2.80
C PRO A 57 16.52 -1.86 3.97
N ASP A 58 17.86 -1.78 3.95
CA ASP A 58 18.67 -1.11 4.99
C ASP A 58 19.29 0.21 4.47
N SER A 59 18.49 1.01 3.81
CA SER A 59 18.85 2.37 3.40
C SER A 59 18.45 3.40 4.44
N ALA A 60 18.98 4.62 4.30
CA ALA A 60 18.64 5.72 5.21
C ALA A 60 17.13 6.02 5.20
N VAL A 61 16.50 6.04 4.02
CA VAL A 61 15.06 6.29 3.87
C VAL A 61 14.22 5.17 4.45
N ALA A 62 14.63 3.90 4.27
CA ALA A 62 13.91 2.76 4.82
C ALA A 62 13.97 2.74 6.35
N ARG A 63 15.15 2.97 6.92
CA ARG A 63 15.31 3.08 8.39
C ARG A 63 14.49 4.23 8.96
N GLU A 64 14.45 5.38 8.30
CA GLU A 64 13.67 6.52 8.76
C GLU A 64 12.15 6.22 8.66
N ALA A 65 11.67 5.62 7.56
CA ALA A 65 10.26 5.21 7.43
C ALA A 65 9.86 4.24 8.54
N MET A 66 10.71 3.27 8.85
CA MET A 66 10.47 2.31 9.93
C MET A 66 10.43 3.00 11.30
N ALA A 67 11.37 3.91 11.58
CA ALA A 67 11.40 4.66 12.83
C ALA A 67 10.14 5.53 12.99
N MET A 68 9.73 6.26 11.95
CA MET A 68 8.50 7.05 11.96
C MET A 68 7.27 6.18 12.26
N CYS A 69 7.18 5.01 11.63
CA CYS A 69 6.08 4.08 11.89
C CYS A 69 6.10 3.57 13.35
N GLN A 70 7.26 3.17 13.83
CA GLN A 70 7.42 2.63 15.18
C GLN A 70 7.12 3.67 16.27
N GLU A 71 7.58 4.91 16.09
CA GLU A 71 7.37 5.97 17.06
C GLU A 71 5.92 6.45 17.15
N ALA A 72 5.22 6.50 16.01
CA ALA A 72 3.86 7.03 15.96
C ALA A 72 2.78 5.99 16.18
N SER A 73 3.08 4.69 15.99
CA SER A 73 2.08 3.63 15.96
C SER A 73 2.03 2.86 17.28
N ALA A 74 0.82 2.44 17.67
CA ALA A 74 0.68 1.40 18.67
C ALA A 74 1.36 0.10 18.18
N PRO A 75 1.86 -0.76 19.11
CA PRO A 75 2.62 -1.96 18.73
C PRO A 75 1.93 -2.87 17.71
N TYR A 76 0.61 -3.04 17.80
CA TYR A 76 -0.14 -3.88 16.86
C TYR A 76 -0.13 -3.32 15.44
N LEU A 77 -0.18 -1.99 15.27
CA LEU A 77 -0.16 -1.33 13.99
C LEU A 77 1.23 -1.38 13.35
N PHE A 78 2.27 -1.14 14.15
CA PHE A 78 3.66 -1.31 13.70
C PHE A 78 3.92 -2.74 13.22
N HIS A 79 3.50 -3.74 13.99
CA HIS A 79 3.64 -5.14 13.60
C HIS A 79 2.79 -5.51 12.40
N HIS A 80 1.61 -4.88 12.20
CA HIS A 80 0.85 -5.00 10.96
C HIS A 80 1.68 -4.55 9.76
N CYS A 81 2.28 -3.37 9.82
CA CYS A 81 3.11 -2.86 8.73
C CYS A 81 4.29 -3.79 8.42
N LEU A 82 4.98 -4.31 9.45
CA LEU A 82 6.06 -5.28 9.24
C LEU A 82 5.55 -6.55 8.54
N ARG A 83 4.50 -7.18 9.05
CA ARG A 83 3.94 -8.40 8.44
C ARG A 83 3.41 -8.14 7.03
N ALA A 84 2.80 -6.98 6.79
CA ALA A 84 2.35 -6.59 5.46
C ALA A 84 3.50 -6.55 4.44
N TYR A 85 4.69 -6.09 4.85
CA TYR A 85 5.87 -6.13 3.98
C TYR A 85 6.31 -7.58 3.68
N TYR A 86 6.40 -8.43 4.70
CA TYR A 86 6.75 -9.84 4.47
C TYR A 86 5.72 -10.53 3.56
N TRP A 87 4.42 -10.29 3.76
CA TRP A 87 3.38 -10.78 2.87
C TRP A 87 3.53 -10.27 1.44
N ALA A 88 3.84 -8.98 1.26
CA ALA A 88 4.07 -8.43 -0.07
C ALA A 88 5.20 -9.15 -0.80
N ARG A 89 6.29 -9.47 -0.08
CA ARG A 89 7.44 -10.20 -0.63
C ARG A 89 7.15 -11.68 -0.90
N LEU A 90 6.39 -12.35 -0.03
CA LEU A 90 5.96 -13.74 -0.22
C LEU A 90 4.97 -13.90 -1.38
N LEU A 91 4.13 -12.89 -1.61
CA LEU A 91 3.14 -12.88 -2.69
C LEU A 91 3.71 -12.41 -4.03
N ASP A 92 4.97 -11.99 -4.06
CA ASP A 92 5.63 -11.66 -5.32
C ASP A 92 5.96 -12.93 -6.11
N ASP A 93 5.40 -13.02 -7.31
CA ASP A 93 5.60 -14.15 -8.22
C ASP A 93 6.87 -14.04 -9.07
N GLY A 94 7.62 -12.94 -8.91
CA GLY A 94 8.84 -12.67 -9.68
C GLY A 94 8.62 -12.38 -11.16
N SER A 95 7.38 -12.17 -11.59
CA SER A 95 7.05 -11.92 -13.00
C SER A 95 7.49 -10.54 -13.51
N LYS A 96 7.68 -9.59 -12.59
CA LYS A 96 8.10 -8.22 -12.90
C LYS A 96 9.06 -7.72 -11.85
N SER A 97 10.02 -6.89 -12.26
CA SER A 97 10.84 -6.12 -11.35
C SER A 97 10.02 -5.03 -10.66
N PHE A 98 10.37 -4.68 -9.46
CA PHE A 98 9.78 -3.59 -8.69
C PHE A 98 10.83 -2.91 -7.80
N ASP A 99 10.51 -1.73 -7.31
CA ASP A 99 11.33 -0.98 -6.37
C ASP A 99 10.99 -1.40 -4.94
N ASP A 100 11.78 -2.33 -4.40
CA ASP A 100 11.56 -2.92 -3.07
C ASP A 100 11.62 -1.88 -1.94
N GLU A 101 12.53 -0.93 -2.06
CA GLU A 101 12.64 0.16 -1.09
C GLU A 101 11.38 1.05 -1.11
N ALA A 102 10.84 1.33 -2.29
CA ALA A 102 9.60 2.10 -2.41
C ALA A 102 8.39 1.32 -1.86
N VAL A 103 8.33 0.01 -2.07
CA VAL A 103 7.32 -0.86 -1.45
C VAL A 103 7.43 -0.84 0.06
N PHE A 104 8.65 -0.97 0.60
CA PHE A 104 8.88 -0.93 2.05
C PHE A 104 8.43 0.40 2.66
N VAL A 105 8.90 1.52 2.10
CA VAL A 105 8.52 2.88 2.56
C VAL A 105 7.01 3.07 2.50
N ALA A 106 6.37 2.66 1.39
CA ALA A 106 4.92 2.76 1.26
C ALA A 106 4.19 1.94 2.33
N ILE A 107 4.62 0.71 2.58
CA ILE A 107 4.01 -0.16 3.59
C ILE A 107 4.24 0.39 5.01
N MET A 108 5.43 0.89 5.35
CA MET A 108 5.63 1.49 6.67
C MET A 108 4.73 2.70 6.92
N LEU A 109 4.38 3.45 5.89
CA LEU A 109 3.65 4.71 6.04
C LEU A 109 2.15 4.64 5.65
N HIS A 110 1.64 3.50 5.14
CA HIS A 110 0.28 3.44 4.57
C HIS A 110 -0.83 3.75 5.58
N ASP A 111 -0.65 3.38 6.82
CA ASP A 111 -1.64 3.49 7.89
C ASP A 111 -1.31 4.61 8.90
N MET A 112 -0.34 5.47 8.61
CA MET A 112 0.06 6.55 9.51
C MET A 112 -1.09 7.50 9.88
N GLY A 113 -2.06 7.68 9.00
CA GLY A 113 -3.24 8.47 9.32
C GLY A 113 -4.20 7.84 10.34
N LEU A 114 -3.99 6.59 10.73
CA LEU A 114 -4.74 5.89 11.79
C LEU A 114 -4.14 6.09 13.17
N THR A 115 -2.93 6.63 13.27
CA THR A 115 -2.26 6.88 14.56
C THR A 115 -2.92 8.03 15.32
N ASP A 116 -2.85 8.00 16.64
CA ASP A 116 -3.55 8.99 17.50
C ASP A 116 -3.10 10.43 17.22
N GLY A 117 -1.80 10.64 16.98
CA GLY A 117 -1.26 11.95 16.66
C GLY A 117 -1.86 12.56 15.38
N HIS A 118 -2.23 11.75 14.41
CA HIS A 118 -2.81 12.20 13.14
C HIS A 118 -4.34 12.22 13.15
N ARG A 119 -4.99 11.33 13.88
CA ARG A 119 -6.45 11.29 14.05
C ARG A 119 -6.99 12.50 14.80
N LEU A 120 -6.29 12.97 15.83
CA LEU A 120 -6.71 14.06 16.70
C LEU A 120 -6.46 15.44 16.09
N ASN A 121 -5.48 15.59 15.19
CA ASN A 121 -5.11 16.87 14.60
C ASN A 121 -5.91 17.25 13.34
N GLY A 122 -6.77 16.36 12.84
CA GLY A 122 -7.57 16.56 11.64
C GLY A 122 -8.95 17.15 11.92
N GLY A 123 -9.06 18.45 12.13
CA GLY A 123 -10.35 19.16 12.25
C GLY A 123 -11.25 19.11 11.00
N LYS A 124 -10.83 18.42 9.94
CA LYS A 124 -11.62 17.97 8.79
C LYS A 124 -11.26 16.52 8.53
N GLN A 125 -12.27 15.64 8.45
CA GLN A 125 -12.11 14.23 8.10
C GLN A 125 -11.32 14.10 6.79
N GLN A 126 -9.99 13.98 6.88
CA GLN A 126 -9.17 13.57 5.75
C GLN A 126 -9.16 12.04 5.72
N CYS A 127 -9.16 11.48 4.51
CA CYS A 127 -8.90 10.05 4.34
C CYS A 127 -7.51 9.74 4.91
N PHE A 128 -7.40 8.76 5.79
CA PHE A 128 -6.15 8.43 6.48
C PHE A 128 -5.01 8.10 5.52
N THR A 129 -5.33 7.56 4.34
CA THR A 129 -4.33 7.23 3.30
C THR A 129 -3.65 8.47 2.72
N ILE A 130 -4.30 9.66 2.74
CA ILE A 130 -3.67 10.92 2.32
C ILE A 130 -2.52 11.29 3.26
N VAL A 131 -2.70 11.05 4.55
CA VAL A 131 -1.67 11.36 5.55
C VAL A 131 -0.42 10.56 5.26
N GLY A 132 -0.54 9.23 5.15
CA GLY A 132 0.57 8.35 4.81
C GLY A 132 1.22 8.70 3.48
N ALA A 133 0.41 8.98 2.45
CA ALA A 133 0.93 9.34 1.12
C ALA A 133 1.75 10.64 1.14
N ARG A 134 1.31 11.66 1.87
CA ARG A 134 2.05 12.92 2.03
C ARG A 134 3.34 12.72 2.82
N MET A 135 3.29 11.96 3.90
CA MET A 135 4.48 11.61 4.67
C MET A 135 5.51 10.87 3.79
N ALA A 136 5.06 9.93 2.96
CA ALA A 136 5.94 9.24 2.02
C ALA A 136 6.56 10.19 0.98
N GLN A 137 5.81 11.15 0.46
CA GLN A 137 6.34 12.16 -0.46
C GLN A 137 7.35 13.09 0.21
N GLU A 138 7.08 13.54 1.43
CA GLU A 138 7.99 14.40 2.20
C GLU A 138 9.29 13.66 2.53
N LEU A 139 9.19 12.43 3.00
CA LEU A 139 10.34 11.57 3.26
C LEU A 139 11.16 11.30 2.00
N ALA A 140 10.49 10.98 0.89
CA ALA A 140 11.12 10.76 -0.40
C ALA A 140 11.91 11.98 -0.89
N ARG A 141 11.34 13.19 -0.77
CA ARG A 141 12.04 14.43 -1.12
C ARG A 141 13.23 14.70 -0.23
N LYS A 142 13.11 14.45 1.07
CA LYS A 142 14.23 14.57 2.02
C LYS A 142 15.41 13.68 1.64
N HIS A 143 15.11 12.51 1.06
CA HIS A 143 16.12 11.54 0.58
C HIS A 143 16.37 11.63 -0.93
N GLU A 144 16.07 12.77 -1.54
CA GLU A 144 16.39 13.10 -2.93
C GLU A 144 15.82 12.12 -3.97
N TRP A 145 14.70 11.46 -3.65
CA TRP A 145 14.00 10.67 -4.64
C TRP A 145 13.43 11.56 -5.75
N THR A 146 13.37 11.03 -6.96
CA THR A 146 12.67 11.71 -8.05
C THR A 146 11.18 11.86 -7.75
N GLU A 147 10.54 12.92 -8.24
CA GLU A 147 9.08 13.14 -8.06
C GLU A 147 8.27 11.95 -8.60
N ARG A 148 8.75 11.28 -9.66
CA ARG A 148 8.12 10.07 -10.18
C ARG A 148 8.14 8.94 -9.14
N ARG A 149 9.27 8.70 -8.50
CA ARG A 149 9.44 7.65 -7.48
C ARG A 149 8.62 7.94 -6.23
N ALA A 150 8.66 9.19 -5.77
CA ALA A 150 7.85 9.68 -4.65
C ALA A 150 6.35 9.55 -4.92
N GLY A 151 5.92 9.91 -6.13
CA GLY A 151 4.53 9.78 -6.57
C GLY A 151 4.07 8.31 -6.67
N MET A 152 4.96 7.42 -7.07
CA MET A 152 4.67 5.97 -7.13
C MET A 152 4.40 5.40 -5.74
N ALA A 153 5.25 5.69 -4.75
CA ALA A 153 5.04 5.26 -3.37
C ALA A 153 3.75 5.84 -2.78
N ALA A 154 3.49 7.13 -2.98
CA ALA A 154 2.27 7.78 -2.52
C ALA A 154 0.99 7.19 -3.16
N ASN A 155 1.02 6.88 -4.46
CA ASN A 155 -0.09 6.20 -5.12
C ASN A 155 -0.29 4.77 -4.61
N ALA A 156 0.78 4.02 -4.35
CA ALA A 156 0.69 2.69 -3.76
C ALA A 156 -0.05 2.74 -2.42
N ILE A 157 0.27 3.73 -1.58
CA ILE A 157 -0.42 3.97 -0.31
C ILE A 157 -1.90 4.25 -0.52
N THR A 158 -2.28 5.14 -1.42
CA THR A 158 -3.71 5.46 -1.59
C THR A 158 -4.52 4.35 -2.25
N LEU A 159 -3.86 3.50 -3.03
CA LEU A 159 -4.49 2.37 -3.74
C LEU A 159 -4.63 1.11 -2.89
N HIS A 160 -3.97 1.00 -1.72
CA HIS A 160 -3.96 -0.24 -0.94
C HIS A 160 -5.35 -0.72 -0.49
N LEU A 161 -6.32 0.19 -0.35
CA LEU A 161 -7.71 -0.13 -0.01
C LEU A 161 -8.56 -0.62 -1.21
N ASN A 162 -8.03 -0.54 -2.43
CA ASN A 162 -8.77 -1.02 -3.58
C ASN A 162 -8.82 -2.55 -3.58
N VAL A 163 -9.95 -3.11 -4.01
CA VAL A 163 -10.10 -4.57 -4.15
C VAL A 163 -9.11 -5.11 -5.20
N ILE A 164 -8.97 -4.38 -6.31
CA ILE A 164 -8.01 -4.66 -7.38
C ILE A 164 -7.23 -3.38 -7.68
N VAL A 165 -5.93 -3.48 -7.83
CA VAL A 165 -5.09 -2.44 -8.40
C VAL A 165 -4.87 -2.75 -9.88
N ASP A 166 -5.15 -1.77 -10.75
CA ASP A 166 -4.91 -1.91 -12.18
C ASP A 166 -3.39 -1.99 -12.44
N PRO A 167 -2.88 -2.96 -13.23
CA PRO A 167 -1.46 -3.16 -13.47
C PRO A 167 -0.68 -1.94 -13.99
N HIS A 168 -1.36 -0.97 -14.60
CA HIS A 168 -0.71 0.27 -15.05
C HIS A 168 -0.25 1.18 -13.89
N HIS A 169 -0.71 0.94 -12.65
CA HIS A 169 -0.22 1.64 -11.46
C HIS A 169 1.12 1.12 -10.93
N GLY A 170 1.65 0.08 -11.55
CA GLY A 170 2.93 -0.52 -11.20
C GLY A 170 2.81 -1.70 -10.24
N ARG A 171 3.88 -2.51 -10.21
CA ARG A 171 3.96 -3.69 -9.35
C ARG A 171 3.99 -3.30 -7.88
N GLU A 172 4.57 -2.16 -7.56
CA GLU A 172 4.64 -1.62 -6.20
C GLU A 172 3.25 -1.45 -5.58
N ALA A 173 2.31 -0.85 -6.33
CA ALA A 173 0.95 -0.66 -5.85
C ALA A 173 0.20 -1.99 -5.68
N GLU A 174 0.43 -2.96 -6.57
CA GLU A 174 -0.11 -4.32 -6.44
C GLU A 174 0.40 -4.99 -5.16
N LEU A 175 1.71 -4.91 -4.90
CA LEU A 175 2.35 -5.55 -3.75
C LEU A 175 1.94 -4.90 -2.42
N VAL A 176 1.89 -3.57 -2.35
CA VAL A 176 1.41 -2.85 -1.15
C VAL A 176 -0.02 -3.26 -0.82
N ARG A 177 -0.92 -3.31 -1.82
CA ARG A 177 -2.30 -3.78 -1.62
C ARG A 177 -2.35 -5.25 -1.19
N ALA A 178 -1.58 -6.10 -1.86
CA ALA A 178 -1.60 -7.54 -1.59
C ALA A 178 -1.09 -7.86 -0.18
N GLY A 179 0.04 -7.25 0.22
CA GLY A 179 0.62 -7.45 1.53
C GLY A 179 -0.26 -6.95 2.67
N SER A 180 -0.77 -5.72 2.55
CA SER A 180 -1.69 -5.15 3.55
C SER A 180 -2.99 -5.96 3.66
N GLY A 181 -3.55 -6.38 2.52
CA GLY A 181 -4.77 -7.19 2.48
C GLY A 181 -4.57 -8.59 3.05
N ALA A 182 -3.43 -9.22 2.80
CA ALA A 182 -3.14 -10.55 3.33
C ALA A 182 -3.06 -10.56 4.86
N ASP A 183 -2.41 -9.56 5.46
CA ASP A 183 -2.29 -9.48 6.91
C ASP A 183 -3.64 -9.22 7.62
N VAL A 184 -4.54 -8.46 7.00
CA VAL A 184 -5.84 -8.11 7.59
C VAL A 184 -6.91 -9.15 7.33
N ALA A 185 -6.95 -9.69 6.11
CA ALA A 185 -8.07 -10.53 5.65
C ALA A 185 -7.69 -12.00 5.42
N GLY A 186 -6.41 -12.36 5.52
CA GLY A 186 -5.93 -13.72 5.26
C GLY A 186 -6.08 -14.14 3.79
N LEU A 187 -5.98 -13.19 2.87
CA LEU A 187 -6.23 -13.38 1.43
C LEU A 187 -4.96 -13.68 0.67
#